data_e0495bc01333bb0d801f6cd704b98608
#
_entry.id   e0495bc01333bb0d801f6cd704b98608
#
_cell.length_a   1.000
_cell.length_b   1.000
_cell.length_c   1.000
_cell.angle_alpha   90.00
_cell.angle_beta   90.00
_cell.angle_gamma   90.00
#
_symmetry.space_group_name_H-M   'P 1'
#
loop_
_entity.id
_entity.type
_entity.pdbx_description
1 polymer ?
#
loop_
_entity_poly.entity_id
_entity_poly.type
_entity_poly.pdbx_seq_one_letter_code
_entity_poly.pdbx_strand_id
1 'polypeptide(L)'
;MCSSDLVKHISGELFNDLLKYIRKQTGMELPAVGEYWSNDLGRLLYYLDSCENEMSLFDVPLHYNFFSASQAGGAYDLRTILDNTLMKERPQNAVTFVDNHDTQRGQSLQSAVGDWFKDHCYAIIMLRQGGLPCVFYSDYHGNPVRETPAVLNLGKMIMLRHFYAYGEQEDYFESQNLIGWVRRGDEEHSNSGLAAVLSNGDNSGPLHMFMGEKFADAVFSDVLGNCTEKVTIGKDGWADFSCVPGRVSIWVTQEAFENLIVYE
;
A
#
# COMPACT_ATOMS: atom_id res chain seq x y z
N MET A 1 2.43 -21.04 -5.29
CA MET A 1 1.34 -20.27 -4.69
C MET A 1 0.03 -20.94 -5.08
N CYS A 2 -0.87 -21.18 -4.13
CA CYS A 2 -2.20 -21.71 -4.38
C CYS A 2 -3.20 -20.54 -4.28
N SER A 3 -4.01 -20.35 -5.30
CA SER A 3 -5.03 -19.31 -5.36
C SER A 3 -6.41 -19.94 -5.48
N SER A 4 -7.40 -19.42 -4.76
CA SER A 4 -8.78 -19.91 -4.84
C SER A 4 -9.74 -18.73 -4.76
N ASP A 5 -10.60 -18.63 -5.78
CA ASP A 5 -11.69 -17.69 -5.83
C ASP A 5 -12.87 -18.20 -5.00
N LEU A 6 -13.64 -17.27 -4.43
CA LEU A 6 -14.86 -17.54 -3.68
C LEU A 6 -14.70 -18.54 -2.52
N VAL A 7 -13.58 -18.46 -1.78
CA VAL A 7 -13.33 -19.35 -0.62
C VAL A 7 -14.43 -19.29 0.44
N LYS A 8 -15.22 -18.22 0.48
CA LYS A 8 -16.35 -18.05 1.40
C LYS A 8 -17.44 -19.13 1.30
N HIS A 9 -17.43 -19.92 0.22
CA HIS A 9 -18.38 -21.02 -0.02
C HIS A 9 -17.83 -22.38 0.38
N ILE A 10 -16.60 -22.43 0.89
CA ILE A 10 -15.90 -23.67 1.29
C ILE A 10 -15.41 -23.50 2.73
N SER A 11 -15.51 -24.58 3.52
CA SER A 11 -15.01 -24.55 4.91
C SER A 11 -13.52 -24.24 4.97
N GLY A 12 -13.13 -23.35 5.87
CA GLY A 12 -11.71 -23.03 6.12
C GLY A 12 -10.92 -24.26 6.60
N GLU A 13 -11.53 -25.14 7.37
CA GLU A 13 -10.93 -26.40 7.84
C GLU A 13 -10.54 -27.30 6.65
N LEU A 14 -11.41 -27.38 5.61
CA LEU A 14 -11.10 -28.15 4.40
C LEU A 14 -9.89 -27.57 3.66
N PHE A 15 -9.78 -26.25 3.56
CA PHE A 15 -8.61 -25.63 2.96
C PHE A 15 -7.35 -25.88 3.77
N ASN A 16 -7.43 -25.82 5.10
CA ASN A 16 -6.33 -26.14 5.98
C ASN A 16 -5.82 -27.58 5.76
N ASP A 17 -6.73 -28.55 5.73
CA ASP A 17 -6.38 -29.96 5.47
C ASP A 17 -5.77 -30.14 4.07
N LEU A 18 -6.33 -29.47 3.05
CA LEU A 18 -5.81 -29.50 1.69
C LEU A 18 -4.39 -28.91 1.61
N LEU A 19 -4.15 -27.75 2.23
CA LEU A 19 -2.83 -27.12 2.24
C LEU A 19 -1.79 -28.00 2.96
N LYS A 20 -2.13 -28.54 4.12
CA LYS A 20 -1.28 -29.49 4.85
C LYS A 20 -0.96 -30.72 4.00
N TYR A 21 -1.95 -31.26 3.30
CA TYR A 21 -1.75 -32.40 2.39
C TYR A 21 -0.80 -32.05 1.24
N ILE A 22 -1.04 -30.92 0.54
CA ILE A 22 -0.21 -30.49 -0.59
C ILE A 22 1.24 -30.23 -0.15
N ARG A 23 1.45 -29.50 0.95
CA ARG A 23 2.79 -29.24 1.51
C ARG A 23 3.53 -30.53 1.87
N LYS A 24 2.81 -31.49 2.48
CA LYS A 24 3.37 -32.81 2.78
C LYS A 24 3.76 -33.60 1.54
N GLN A 25 2.94 -33.56 0.46
CA GLN A 25 3.22 -34.27 -0.77
C GLN A 25 4.36 -33.65 -1.60
N THR A 26 4.46 -32.33 -1.58
CA THR A 26 5.45 -31.60 -2.38
C THR A 26 6.75 -31.33 -1.63
N GLY A 27 6.75 -31.38 -0.30
CA GLY A 27 7.86 -30.93 0.55
C GLY A 27 8.09 -29.41 0.48
N MET A 28 7.12 -28.64 -0.02
CA MET A 28 7.26 -27.19 -0.24
C MET A 28 6.28 -26.43 0.67
N GLU A 29 6.79 -25.39 1.33
CA GLU A 29 5.98 -24.41 2.06
C GLU A 29 5.28 -23.44 1.06
N LEU A 30 4.23 -23.93 0.41
CA LEU A 30 3.51 -23.13 -0.58
C LEU A 30 2.61 -22.08 0.11
N PRO A 31 2.78 -20.78 -0.17
CA PRO A 31 1.84 -19.77 0.28
C PRO A 31 0.48 -19.95 -0.44
N ALA A 32 -0.60 -19.69 0.29
CA ALA A 32 -1.95 -19.75 -0.23
C ALA A 32 -2.63 -18.40 -0.09
N VAL A 33 -3.42 -18.03 -1.12
CA VAL A 33 -4.22 -16.81 -1.13
C VAL A 33 -5.65 -17.17 -1.50
N GLY A 34 -6.60 -16.70 -0.72
CA GLY A 34 -8.03 -16.91 -0.96
C GLY A 34 -8.78 -15.60 -1.18
N GLU A 35 -9.78 -15.61 -2.04
CA GLU A 35 -10.71 -14.52 -2.21
C GLU A 35 -11.96 -14.77 -1.35
N TYR A 36 -12.03 -14.06 -0.22
CA TYR A 36 -13.23 -13.98 0.60
C TYR A 36 -13.89 -12.61 0.42
N TRP A 37 -14.75 -12.45 -0.58
CA TRP A 37 -15.35 -11.18 -0.90
C TRP A 37 -16.36 -10.75 0.16
N SER A 38 -15.93 -9.93 1.09
CA SER A 38 -16.73 -9.33 2.16
C SER A 38 -16.10 -8.04 2.67
N ASN A 39 -16.92 -7.02 2.88
CA ASN A 39 -16.51 -5.77 3.56
C ASN A 39 -16.55 -5.87 5.10
N ASP A 40 -16.87 -7.03 5.63
CA ASP A 40 -16.95 -7.31 7.06
C ASP A 40 -15.65 -7.96 7.53
N LEU A 41 -14.78 -7.19 8.17
CA LEU A 41 -13.51 -7.68 8.70
C LEU A 41 -13.69 -8.88 9.66
N GLY A 42 -14.75 -8.89 10.47
CA GLY A 42 -15.02 -9.99 11.41
C GLY A 42 -15.18 -11.32 10.69
N ARG A 43 -15.80 -11.33 9.49
CA ARG A 43 -15.92 -12.54 8.68
C ARG A 43 -14.59 -13.01 8.11
N LEU A 44 -13.73 -12.08 7.69
CA LEU A 44 -12.40 -12.42 7.19
C LEU A 44 -11.54 -13.01 8.32
N LEU A 45 -11.55 -12.38 9.49
CA LEU A 45 -10.83 -12.87 10.67
C LEU A 45 -11.32 -14.25 11.10
N TYR A 46 -12.64 -14.45 11.18
CA TYR A 46 -13.22 -15.75 11.49
C TYR A 46 -12.78 -16.84 10.50
N TYR A 47 -12.75 -16.50 9.20
CA TYR A 47 -12.32 -17.45 8.17
C TYR A 47 -10.81 -17.78 8.30
N LEU A 48 -9.96 -16.77 8.53
CA LEU A 48 -8.53 -16.98 8.79
C LEU A 48 -8.30 -17.87 10.01
N ASP A 49 -9.04 -17.64 11.09
CA ASP A 49 -8.95 -18.48 12.29
C ASP A 49 -9.37 -19.93 12.01
N SER A 50 -10.41 -20.14 11.17
CA SER A 50 -10.85 -21.49 10.76
C SER A 50 -9.83 -22.20 9.87
N CYS A 51 -8.96 -21.46 9.19
CA CYS A 51 -7.82 -21.99 8.43
C CYS A 51 -6.53 -22.04 9.25
N GLU A 52 -6.57 -21.85 10.57
CA GLU A 52 -5.40 -21.76 11.44
C GLU A 52 -4.36 -20.71 10.96
N ASN A 53 -4.79 -19.67 10.27
CA ASN A 53 -3.97 -18.65 9.61
C ASN A 53 -2.99 -19.18 8.54
N GLU A 54 -3.22 -20.37 8.00
CA GLU A 54 -2.37 -21.04 7.01
C GLU A 54 -2.48 -20.45 5.60
N MET A 55 -3.39 -19.50 5.41
CA MET A 55 -3.53 -18.75 4.14
C MET A 55 -3.63 -17.24 4.38
N SER A 56 -3.49 -16.49 3.32
CA SER A 56 -3.78 -15.04 3.28
C SER A 56 -5.10 -14.80 2.54
N LEU A 57 -5.76 -13.67 2.83
CA LEU A 57 -6.94 -13.24 2.11
C LEU A 57 -6.72 -11.88 1.46
N PHE A 58 -7.40 -11.62 0.35
CA PHE A 58 -7.50 -10.28 -0.19
C PHE A 58 -8.19 -9.35 0.81
N ASP A 59 -7.58 -8.18 1.04
CA ASP A 59 -8.09 -7.14 1.96
C ASP A 59 -9.22 -6.34 1.31
N VAL A 60 -10.38 -6.98 1.17
CA VAL A 60 -11.58 -6.37 0.58
C VAL A 60 -12.04 -5.13 1.37
N PRO A 61 -12.01 -5.10 2.73
CA PRO A 61 -12.30 -3.89 3.48
C PRO A 61 -11.40 -2.71 3.09
N LEU A 62 -10.09 -2.92 2.91
CA LEU A 62 -9.17 -1.87 2.48
C LEU A 62 -9.53 -1.33 1.08
N HIS A 63 -9.86 -2.21 0.15
CA HIS A 63 -10.35 -1.79 -1.17
C HIS A 63 -11.58 -0.88 -1.06
N TYR A 64 -12.56 -1.21 -0.21
CA TYR A 64 -13.75 -0.38 -0.03
C TYR A 64 -13.45 0.95 0.69
N ASN A 65 -12.46 1.00 1.57
CA ASN A 65 -11.98 2.26 2.14
C ASN A 65 -11.37 3.14 1.04
N PHE A 66 -10.55 2.58 0.16
CA PHE A 66 -10.00 3.29 -1.00
C PHE A 66 -11.09 3.80 -1.96
N PHE A 67 -12.04 2.94 -2.29
CA PHE A 67 -13.19 3.34 -3.12
C PHE A 67 -13.94 4.51 -2.49
N SER A 68 -14.32 4.40 -1.20
CA SER A 68 -15.05 5.43 -0.47
C SER A 68 -14.27 6.74 -0.40
N ALA A 69 -12.96 6.68 -0.12
CA ALA A 69 -12.09 7.85 -0.11
C ALA A 69 -12.03 8.53 -1.48
N SER A 70 -11.92 7.75 -2.55
CA SER A 70 -11.90 8.28 -3.92
C SER A 70 -13.20 8.96 -4.34
N GLN A 71 -14.35 8.53 -3.80
CA GLN A 71 -15.65 9.14 -4.08
C GLN A 71 -15.89 10.40 -3.23
N ALA A 72 -15.46 10.39 -1.98
CA ALA A 72 -15.69 11.49 -1.05
C ALA A 72 -14.67 12.64 -1.18
N GLY A 73 -13.50 12.39 -1.78
CA GLY A 73 -12.44 13.40 -1.93
C GLY A 73 -12.05 14.01 -0.59
N GLY A 74 -11.94 15.33 -0.52
CA GLY A 74 -11.56 16.05 0.70
C GLY A 74 -12.53 15.92 1.88
N ALA A 75 -13.71 15.33 1.70
CA ALA A 75 -14.64 15.03 2.78
C ALA A 75 -14.29 13.71 3.52
N TYR A 76 -13.44 12.86 2.94
CA TYR A 76 -12.99 11.63 3.59
C TYR A 76 -11.90 11.91 4.61
N ASP A 77 -12.01 11.31 5.79
CA ASP A 77 -10.98 11.39 6.83
C ASP A 77 -9.88 10.34 6.58
N LEU A 78 -8.74 10.76 6.02
CA LEU A 78 -7.61 9.88 5.72
C LEU A 78 -7.06 9.16 6.95
N ARG A 79 -7.26 9.68 8.16
CA ARG A 79 -6.81 9.01 9.40
C ARG A 79 -7.45 7.64 9.57
N THR A 80 -8.62 7.44 8.97
CA THR A 80 -9.42 6.21 9.06
C THR A 80 -9.18 5.24 7.90
N ILE A 81 -8.28 5.56 6.97
CA ILE A 81 -8.09 4.78 5.72
C ILE A 81 -7.76 3.31 5.96
N LEU A 82 -7.12 2.99 7.09
CA LEU A 82 -6.75 1.64 7.49
C LEU A 82 -7.73 1.01 8.51
N ASP A 83 -8.74 1.73 8.95
CA ASP A 83 -9.66 1.20 9.96
C ASP A 83 -10.48 0.03 9.41
N ASN A 84 -10.69 -0.97 10.26
CA ASN A 84 -11.41 -2.20 9.92
C ASN A 84 -10.84 -2.95 8.70
N THR A 85 -9.51 -3.01 8.53
CA THR A 85 -8.82 -3.69 7.44
C THR A 85 -7.96 -4.84 7.93
N LEU A 86 -7.72 -5.84 7.07
CA LEU A 86 -6.76 -6.90 7.36
C LEU A 86 -5.34 -6.37 7.48
N MET A 87 -4.97 -5.38 6.66
CA MET A 87 -3.66 -4.76 6.71
C MET A 87 -3.33 -4.20 8.11
N LYS A 88 -4.33 -3.71 8.84
CA LYS A 88 -4.18 -3.20 10.19
C LYS A 88 -4.18 -4.32 11.24
N GLU A 89 -5.11 -5.28 11.14
CA GLU A 89 -5.37 -6.26 12.18
C GLU A 89 -4.55 -7.56 12.04
N ARG A 90 -4.28 -8.00 10.81
CA ARG A 90 -3.53 -9.22 10.48
C ARG A 90 -2.62 -8.98 9.27
N PRO A 91 -1.62 -8.08 9.36
CA PRO A 91 -0.80 -7.66 8.23
C PRO A 91 -0.09 -8.81 7.51
N GLN A 92 0.28 -9.88 8.23
CA GLN A 92 0.93 -11.06 7.66
C GLN A 92 -0.01 -11.93 6.81
N ASN A 93 -1.33 -11.80 6.98
CA ASN A 93 -2.34 -12.54 6.23
C ASN A 93 -3.11 -11.66 5.23
N ALA A 94 -2.72 -10.38 5.10
CA ALA A 94 -3.38 -9.43 4.21
C ALA A 94 -2.71 -9.41 2.83
N VAL A 95 -3.45 -9.75 1.78
CA VAL A 95 -3.08 -9.41 0.40
C VAL A 95 -3.80 -8.13 0.02
N THR A 96 -3.04 -7.04 -0.01
CA THR A 96 -3.59 -5.70 -0.28
C THR A 96 -3.68 -5.45 -1.78
N PHE A 97 -4.74 -4.79 -2.23
CA PHE A 97 -4.95 -4.47 -3.65
C PHE A 97 -5.74 -3.16 -3.78
N VAL A 98 -5.65 -2.52 -4.94
CA VAL A 98 -6.41 -1.31 -5.26
C VAL A 98 -7.69 -1.67 -6.01
N ASP A 99 -7.56 -2.29 -7.18
CA ASP A 99 -8.64 -2.82 -7.98
C ASP A 99 -8.33 -4.26 -8.44
N ASN A 100 -9.35 -4.96 -8.94
CA ASN A 100 -9.22 -6.26 -9.59
C ASN A 100 -10.15 -6.36 -10.81
N HIS A 101 -10.20 -7.54 -11.42
CA HIS A 101 -11.03 -7.80 -12.60
C HIS A 101 -12.53 -7.64 -12.35
N ASP A 102 -13.01 -7.84 -11.12
CA ASP A 102 -14.42 -7.72 -10.74
C ASP A 102 -14.83 -6.32 -10.29
N THR A 103 -13.89 -5.52 -9.74
CA THR A 103 -14.19 -4.15 -9.28
C THR A 103 -14.13 -3.10 -10.39
N GLN A 104 -13.44 -3.40 -11.50
CA GLN A 104 -13.30 -2.47 -12.62
C GLN A 104 -14.64 -2.09 -13.25
N ARG A 105 -14.65 -0.99 -14.00
CA ARG A 105 -15.85 -0.45 -14.67
C ARG A 105 -16.56 -1.51 -15.52
N GLY A 106 -17.88 -1.62 -15.37
CA GLY A 106 -18.74 -2.53 -16.12
C GLY A 106 -18.66 -3.99 -15.68
N GLN A 107 -18.13 -4.29 -14.50
CA GLN A 107 -18.14 -5.62 -13.90
C GLN A 107 -19.16 -5.73 -12.75
N SER A 108 -19.41 -6.97 -12.29
CA SER A 108 -20.48 -7.27 -11.34
C SER A 108 -20.31 -6.64 -9.96
N LEU A 109 -19.07 -6.43 -9.54
CA LEU A 109 -18.72 -5.82 -8.26
C LEU A 109 -18.18 -4.39 -8.44
N GLN A 110 -18.59 -3.71 -9.51
CA GLN A 110 -18.05 -2.41 -9.87
C GLN A 110 -17.94 -1.47 -8.67
N SER A 111 -16.72 -1.25 -8.26
CA SER A 111 -16.29 -0.33 -7.19
C SER A 111 -14.91 0.24 -7.50
N ALA A 112 -14.66 0.52 -8.79
CA ALA A 112 -13.36 1.02 -9.23
C ALA A 112 -12.96 2.29 -8.48
N VAL A 113 -11.75 2.28 -7.93
CA VAL A 113 -11.15 3.44 -7.26
C VAL A 113 -10.98 4.55 -8.30
N GLY A 114 -11.33 5.77 -7.92
CA GLY A 114 -11.18 6.94 -8.79
C GLY A 114 -9.71 7.14 -9.23
N ASP A 115 -9.50 7.39 -10.52
CA ASP A 115 -8.16 7.43 -11.12
C ASP A 115 -7.24 8.43 -10.41
N TRP A 116 -7.77 9.56 -9.93
CA TRP A 116 -7.03 10.58 -9.20
C TRP A 116 -6.47 10.09 -7.86
N PHE A 117 -7.09 9.07 -7.25
CA PHE A 117 -6.72 8.56 -5.92
C PHE A 117 -5.86 7.29 -5.98
N LYS A 118 -5.63 6.72 -7.16
CA LYS A 118 -4.86 5.48 -7.31
C LYS A 118 -3.42 5.60 -6.83
N ASP A 119 -2.75 6.74 -7.07
CA ASP A 119 -1.40 6.98 -6.53
C ASP A 119 -1.38 6.91 -5.00
N HIS A 120 -2.41 7.41 -4.31
CA HIS A 120 -2.53 7.32 -2.84
C HIS A 120 -2.65 5.86 -2.40
N CYS A 121 -3.51 5.09 -3.06
CA CYS A 121 -3.74 3.69 -2.74
C CYS A 121 -2.48 2.86 -2.95
N TYR A 122 -1.80 3.04 -4.09
CA TYR A 122 -0.56 2.33 -4.38
C TYR A 122 0.58 2.76 -3.45
N ALA A 123 0.69 4.03 -3.06
CA ALA A 123 1.64 4.45 -2.03
C ALA A 123 1.40 3.71 -0.71
N ILE A 124 0.13 3.58 -0.28
CA ILE A 124 -0.23 2.87 0.96
C ILE A 124 0.15 1.39 0.87
N ILE A 125 -0.27 0.67 -0.17
CA ILE A 125 -0.04 -0.78 -0.23
C ILE A 125 1.41 -1.15 -0.57
N MET A 126 2.14 -0.30 -1.31
CA MET A 126 3.52 -0.57 -1.73
C MET A 126 4.55 -0.16 -0.68
N LEU A 127 4.36 0.97 -0.01
CA LEU A 127 5.44 1.60 0.76
C LEU A 127 5.31 1.44 2.27
N ARG A 128 4.16 0.98 2.76
CA ARG A 128 3.98 0.62 4.17
C ARG A 128 4.52 -0.77 4.46
N GLN A 129 4.78 -1.05 5.75
CA GLN A 129 5.36 -2.32 6.19
C GLN A 129 4.38 -3.50 6.10
N GLY A 130 3.10 -3.25 6.39
CA GLY A 130 2.09 -4.32 6.47
C GLY A 130 1.54 -4.72 5.11
N GLY A 131 1.10 -5.97 5.00
CA GLY A 131 0.43 -6.51 3.83
C GLY A 131 1.36 -6.93 2.68
N LEU A 132 0.87 -7.84 1.86
CA LEU A 132 1.49 -8.25 0.59
C LEU A 132 0.74 -7.55 -0.56
N PRO A 133 1.34 -6.60 -1.27
CA PRO A 133 0.67 -5.88 -2.33
C PRO A 133 0.46 -6.74 -3.57
N CYS A 134 -0.75 -6.64 -4.14
CA CYS A 134 -1.12 -7.22 -5.43
C CYS A 134 -1.41 -6.08 -6.41
N VAL A 135 -0.64 -6.03 -7.50
CA VAL A 135 -0.81 -5.04 -8.57
C VAL A 135 -1.83 -5.54 -9.58
N PHE A 136 -2.81 -4.70 -9.88
CA PHE A 136 -3.76 -5.01 -10.94
C PHE A 136 -3.15 -4.69 -12.32
N TYR A 137 -3.23 -5.67 -13.23
CA TYR A 137 -2.63 -5.56 -14.58
C TYR A 137 -3.10 -4.30 -15.34
N SER A 138 -4.41 -4.01 -15.28
CA SER A 138 -4.98 -2.84 -15.95
C SER A 138 -4.49 -1.51 -15.37
N ASP A 139 -4.14 -1.46 -14.10
CA ASP A 139 -3.57 -0.25 -13.49
C ASP A 139 -2.11 -0.03 -13.91
N TYR A 140 -1.38 -1.10 -14.20
CA TYR A 140 0.00 -0.99 -14.67
C TYR A 140 0.09 -0.65 -16.16
N HIS A 141 -0.71 -1.33 -17.01
CA HIS A 141 -0.62 -1.20 -18.47
C HIS A 141 -1.70 -0.30 -19.10
N GLY A 142 -2.72 0.07 -18.33
CA GLY A 142 -3.94 0.64 -18.87
C GLY A 142 -4.87 -0.41 -19.47
N ASN A 143 -6.13 -0.08 -19.63
CA ASN A 143 -7.14 -0.91 -20.29
C ASN A 143 -8.08 -0.04 -21.12
N PRO A 144 -7.81 0.17 -22.42
CA PRO A 144 -8.65 1.01 -23.28
C PRO A 144 -10.10 0.52 -23.40
N VAL A 145 -10.33 -0.80 -23.31
CA VAL A 145 -11.69 -1.37 -23.41
C VAL A 145 -12.55 -1.01 -22.19
N ARG A 146 -11.91 -0.82 -21.03
CA ARG A 146 -12.57 -0.44 -19.77
C ARG A 146 -12.36 1.04 -19.43
N GLU A 147 -11.77 1.80 -20.34
CA GLU A 147 -11.45 3.23 -20.12
C GLU A 147 -10.67 3.46 -18.82
N THR A 148 -9.76 2.53 -18.49
CA THR A 148 -8.90 2.62 -17.32
C THR A 148 -7.51 3.07 -17.77
N PRO A 149 -7.05 4.28 -17.38
CA PRO A 149 -5.70 4.72 -17.67
C PRO A 149 -4.67 3.94 -16.85
N ALA A 150 -3.45 3.84 -17.35
CA ALA A 150 -2.34 3.36 -16.54
C ALA A 150 -2.05 4.34 -15.40
N VAL A 151 -1.69 3.82 -14.23
CA VAL A 151 -1.23 4.62 -13.08
C VAL A 151 0.24 4.95 -13.30
N LEU A 152 0.52 6.19 -13.68
CA LEU A 152 1.83 6.60 -14.19
C LEU A 152 2.98 6.40 -13.19
N ASN A 153 2.71 6.58 -11.88
CA ASN A 153 3.73 6.46 -10.84
C ASN A 153 3.89 5.02 -10.29
N LEU A 154 3.09 4.07 -10.76
CA LEU A 154 3.09 2.70 -10.21
C LEU A 154 4.43 2.00 -10.39
N GLY A 155 5.07 2.17 -11.55
CA GLY A 155 6.41 1.62 -11.80
C GLY A 155 7.44 2.14 -10.79
N LYS A 156 7.43 3.45 -10.51
CA LYS A 156 8.30 4.07 -9.48
C LYS A 156 8.01 3.50 -8.09
N MET A 157 6.74 3.33 -7.72
CA MET A 157 6.36 2.78 -6.41
C MET A 157 6.79 1.31 -6.23
N ILE A 158 6.77 0.52 -7.31
CA ILE A 158 7.31 -0.86 -7.29
C ILE A 158 8.83 -0.84 -7.02
N MET A 159 9.57 0.05 -7.70
CA MET A 159 11.00 0.22 -7.48
C MET A 159 11.32 0.72 -6.06
N LEU A 160 10.54 1.70 -5.57
CA LEU A 160 10.67 2.21 -4.21
C LEU A 160 10.45 1.11 -3.17
N ARG A 161 9.43 0.24 -3.36
CA ARG A 161 9.22 -0.91 -2.50
C ARG A 161 10.41 -1.84 -2.50
N HIS A 162 10.94 -2.15 -3.68
CA HIS A 162 12.02 -3.12 -3.85
C HIS A 162 13.34 -2.65 -3.26
N PHE A 163 13.67 -1.36 -3.35
CA PHE A 163 14.97 -0.86 -2.96
C PHE A 163 14.99 -0.01 -1.68
N TYR A 164 13.89 0.67 -1.34
CA TYR A 164 13.95 1.74 -0.33
C TYR A 164 12.92 1.64 0.80
N ALA A 165 11.83 0.87 0.66
CA ALA A 165 10.76 0.81 1.66
C ALA A 165 11.09 -0.17 2.80
N TYR A 166 12.21 0.01 3.49
CA TYR A 166 12.71 -0.86 4.54
C TYR A 166 12.81 -0.15 5.90
N GLY A 167 13.11 -0.93 6.93
CA GLY A 167 13.29 -0.45 8.30
C GLY A 167 11.98 -0.19 9.04
N GLU A 168 12.11 0.37 10.23
CA GLU A 168 10.99 0.68 11.12
C GLU A 168 10.06 1.72 10.48
N GLN A 169 8.74 1.53 10.69
CA GLN A 169 7.71 2.45 10.25
C GLN A 169 7.17 3.26 11.42
N GLU A 170 6.98 4.57 11.19
CA GLU A 170 6.25 5.46 12.09
C GLU A 170 5.22 6.26 11.30
N ASP A 171 4.00 6.32 11.85
CA ASP A 171 2.84 6.95 11.22
C ASP A 171 2.56 8.34 11.82
N TYR A 172 2.20 9.28 10.94
CA TYR A 172 1.82 10.66 11.26
C TYR A 172 0.44 10.95 10.68
N PHE A 173 -0.60 10.42 11.36
CA PHE A 173 -2.00 10.50 10.96
C PHE A 173 -2.74 11.51 11.83
N GLU A 174 -2.27 12.77 11.85
CA GLU A 174 -2.79 13.80 12.75
C GLU A 174 -3.90 14.66 12.13
N SER A 175 -3.91 14.80 10.81
CA SER A 175 -4.85 15.65 10.09
C SER A 175 -5.83 14.83 9.24
N GLN A 176 -7.08 15.27 9.20
CA GLN A 176 -8.12 14.63 8.40
C GLN A 176 -7.75 14.48 6.92
N ASN A 177 -7.11 15.49 6.34
CA ASN A 177 -6.84 15.54 4.90
C ASN A 177 -5.35 15.43 4.56
N LEU A 178 -4.51 15.15 5.56
CA LEU A 178 -3.08 15.03 5.37
C LEU A 178 -2.53 13.97 6.32
N ILE A 179 -1.99 12.92 5.77
CA ILE A 179 -1.32 11.85 6.50
C ILE A 179 0.06 11.58 5.92
N GLY A 180 0.93 11.00 6.72
CA GLY A 180 2.24 10.58 6.27
C GLY A 180 2.79 9.43 7.11
N TRP A 181 3.88 8.87 6.66
CA TRP A 181 4.68 7.90 7.42
C TRP A 181 6.13 7.94 6.95
N VAL A 182 6.99 7.43 7.77
CA VAL A 182 8.39 7.19 7.42
C VAL A 182 8.70 5.70 7.44
N ARG A 183 9.63 5.26 6.61
CA ARG A 183 10.36 4.01 6.71
C ARG A 183 11.81 4.39 6.94
N ARG A 184 12.37 4.00 8.09
CA ARG A 184 13.67 4.52 8.51
C ARG A 184 14.87 3.83 7.86
N GLY A 185 14.64 2.91 6.90
CA GLY A 185 15.69 2.10 6.30
C GLY A 185 16.37 1.17 7.29
N ASP A 186 17.18 0.23 6.81
CA ASP A 186 17.95 -0.69 7.62
C ASP A 186 19.38 -0.83 7.09
N GLU A 187 20.21 -1.64 7.79
CA GLU A 187 21.61 -1.85 7.42
C GLU A 187 21.78 -2.87 6.29
N GLU A 188 20.77 -3.73 6.06
CA GLU A 188 20.83 -4.77 5.02
C GLU A 188 20.57 -4.20 3.62
N HIS A 189 19.84 -3.08 3.55
CA HIS A 189 19.46 -2.42 2.30
C HIS A 189 20.09 -1.01 2.24
N SER A 190 21.21 -0.91 1.53
CA SER A 190 21.93 0.35 1.38
C SER A 190 21.04 1.47 0.87
N ASN A 191 21.17 2.66 1.50
CA ASN A 191 20.42 3.88 1.14
C ASN A 191 18.89 3.74 1.24
N SER A 192 18.41 2.69 1.91
CA SER A 192 16.98 2.53 2.16
C SER A 192 16.47 3.56 3.17
N GLY A 193 15.19 3.83 3.07
CA GLY A 193 14.46 4.80 3.87
C GLY A 193 13.71 5.79 2.99
N LEU A 194 12.49 6.13 3.39
CA LEU A 194 11.65 7.08 2.69
C LEU A 194 10.67 7.76 3.65
N ALA A 195 10.19 8.94 3.26
CA ALA A 195 9.03 9.58 3.86
C ALA A 195 7.93 9.73 2.81
N ALA A 196 6.70 9.40 3.17
CA ALA A 196 5.53 9.53 2.31
C ALA A 196 4.55 10.54 2.92
N VAL A 197 4.03 11.44 2.10
CA VAL A 197 3.00 12.41 2.49
C VAL A 197 1.86 12.37 1.47
N LEU A 198 0.64 12.22 1.96
CA LEU A 198 -0.56 12.08 1.16
C LEU A 198 -1.59 13.14 1.56
N SER A 199 -2.16 13.81 0.58
CA SER A 199 -3.26 14.75 0.76
C SER A 199 -4.43 14.39 -0.14
N ASN A 200 -5.66 14.40 0.40
CA ASN A 200 -6.90 14.24 -0.40
C ASN A 200 -7.70 15.55 -0.52
N GLY A 201 -7.16 16.66 -0.08
CA GLY A 201 -7.81 17.97 -0.07
C GLY A 201 -6.82 19.12 -0.22
N ASP A 202 -7.16 20.29 0.32
CA ASP A 202 -6.37 21.52 0.18
C ASP A 202 -5.15 21.58 1.12
N ASN A 203 -5.09 20.72 2.15
CA ASN A 203 -3.96 20.69 3.07
C ASN A 203 -2.77 19.97 2.42
N SER A 204 -1.63 20.66 2.35
CA SER A 204 -0.39 20.17 1.73
C SER A 204 0.77 19.94 2.70
N GLY A 205 0.56 20.20 3.98
CA GLY A 205 1.59 20.09 5.01
C GLY A 205 2.15 21.45 5.45
N PRO A 206 3.32 21.47 6.10
CA PRO A 206 4.19 20.30 6.31
C PRO A 206 3.72 19.33 7.40
N LEU A 207 4.18 18.07 7.31
CA LEU A 207 4.24 17.14 8.43
C LEU A 207 5.64 17.10 8.99
N HIS A 208 5.79 17.34 10.30
CA HIS A 208 7.07 17.24 11.00
C HIS A 208 7.30 15.77 11.35
N MET A 209 8.24 15.09 10.67
CA MET A 209 8.44 13.65 10.78
C MET A 209 9.89 13.30 11.11
N PHE A 210 10.08 12.26 11.91
CA PHE A 210 11.38 11.77 12.35
C PHE A 210 11.90 10.68 11.41
N MET A 211 12.90 11.01 10.60
CA MET A 211 13.58 10.05 9.73
C MET A 211 14.65 9.22 10.45
N GLY A 212 15.19 9.76 11.55
CA GLY A 212 16.28 9.17 12.31
C GLY A 212 17.59 9.95 12.17
N GLU A 213 18.39 9.94 13.25
CA GLU A 213 19.67 10.67 13.32
C GLU A 213 20.69 10.22 12.27
N LYS A 214 20.58 8.97 11.77
CA LYS A 214 21.45 8.47 10.70
C LYS A 214 21.32 9.24 9.37
N PHE A 215 20.21 9.97 9.18
CA PHE A 215 19.98 10.82 8.02
C PHE A 215 20.32 12.29 8.28
N ALA A 216 20.92 12.64 9.44
CA ALA A 216 21.30 14.00 9.76
C ALA A 216 22.08 14.65 8.60
N ASP A 217 21.70 15.88 8.26
CA ASP A 217 22.23 16.68 7.14
C ASP A 217 22.00 16.06 5.73
N ALA A 218 21.30 14.91 5.62
CA ALA A 218 20.95 14.33 4.33
C ALA A 218 19.88 15.17 3.61
N VAL A 219 19.99 15.25 2.29
CA VAL A 219 19.03 15.95 1.42
C VAL A 219 18.09 14.94 0.79
N PHE A 220 16.78 15.21 0.88
CA PHE A 220 15.70 14.40 0.32
C PHE A 220 15.03 15.13 -0.84
N SER A 221 14.63 14.36 -1.87
CA SER A 221 13.88 14.83 -3.04
C SER A 221 12.63 14.01 -3.25
N ASP A 222 11.54 14.62 -3.77
CA ASP A 222 10.30 13.95 -4.10
C ASP A 222 10.43 13.18 -5.42
N VAL A 223 10.38 11.85 -5.37
CA VAL A 223 10.53 10.94 -6.53
C VAL A 223 9.39 11.09 -7.52
N LEU A 224 8.19 11.45 -7.04
CA LEU A 224 7.03 11.62 -7.92
C LEU A 224 7.04 12.96 -8.65
N GLY A 225 7.95 13.89 -8.26
CA GLY A 225 8.15 15.18 -8.93
C GLY A 225 7.02 16.18 -8.68
N ASN A 226 6.15 15.95 -7.70
CA ASN A 226 5.10 16.89 -7.33
C ASN A 226 5.67 18.10 -6.57
N CYS A 227 6.68 17.89 -5.71
CA CYS A 227 7.42 18.93 -5.02
C CYS A 227 8.82 19.09 -5.62
N THR A 228 9.19 20.32 -5.98
CA THR A 228 10.51 20.63 -6.58
C THR A 228 11.55 21.06 -5.54
N GLU A 229 11.10 21.52 -4.38
CA GLU A 229 11.97 21.91 -3.28
C GLU A 229 12.54 20.67 -2.60
N LYS A 230 13.78 20.78 -2.12
CA LYS A 230 14.45 19.70 -1.40
C LYS A 230 14.26 19.88 0.10
N VAL A 231 14.23 18.78 0.83
CA VAL A 231 14.15 18.74 2.29
C VAL A 231 15.50 18.33 2.85
N THR A 232 16.05 19.08 3.78
CA THR A 232 17.28 18.71 4.51
C THR A 232 16.90 18.23 5.91
N ILE A 233 17.36 17.04 6.29
CA ILE A 233 17.10 16.48 7.61
C ILE A 233 17.93 17.22 8.66
N GLY A 234 17.30 17.61 9.75
CA GLY A 234 17.98 18.24 10.88
C GLY A 234 18.98 17.29 11.55
N LYS A 235 19.90 17.85 12.35
CA LYS A 235 20.87 17.06 13.11
C LYS A 235 20.25 16.13 14.14
N ASP A 236 19.02 16.42 14.52
CA ASP A 236 18.17 15.65 15.42
C ASP A 236 17.35 14.56 14.69
N GLY A 237 17.51 14.43 13.39
CA GLY A 237 16.80 13.45 12.56
C GLY A 237 15.40 13.86 12.12
N TRP A 238 14.93 15.07 12.45
CA TRP A 238 13.61 15.59 12.09
C TRP A 238 13.66 16.46 10.85
N ALA A 239 12.55 16.47 10.11
CA ALA A 239 12.34 17.40 9.00
C ALA A 239 10.86 17.63 8.70
N ASP A 240 10.57 18.68 7.96
CA ASP A 240 9.25 19.08 7.50
C ASP A 240 9.02 18.60 6.06
N PHE A 241 8.12 17.64 5.88
CA PHE A 241 7.78 17.10 4.58
C PHE A 241 6.40 17.55 4.14
N SER A 242 6.27 17.93 2.88
CA SER A 242 5.03 18.41 2.29
C SER A 242 4.63 17.57 1.06
N CYS A 243 3.42 17.77 0.58
CA CYS A 243 2.97 17.32 -0.74
C CYS A 243 2.19 18.43 -1.43
N VAL A 244 1.84 18.25 -2.68
CA VAL A 244 0.88 19.12 -3.38
C VAL A 244 -0.55 18.75 -2.93
N PRO A 245 -1.47 19.72 -2.74
CA PRO A 245 -2.86 19.44 -2.41
C PRO A 245 -3.49 18.38 -3.31
N GLY A 246 -4.15 17.39 -2.71
CA GLY A 246 -4.79 16.28 -3.42
C GLY A 246 -3.82 15.30 -4.11
N ARG A 247 -2.53 15.31 -3.74
CA ARG A 247 -1.47 14.48 -4.34
C ARG A 247 -0.70 13.68 -3.30
N VAL A 248 0.26 12.92 -3.82
CA VAL A 248 1.21 12.12 -3.03
C VAL A 248 2.62 12.62 -3.33
N SER A 249 3.46 12.75 -2.30
CA SER A 249 4.90 12.97 -2.44
C SER A 249 5.66 11.88 -1.68
N ILE A 250 6.66 11.32 -2.34
CA ILE A 250 7.53 10.28 -1.77
C ILE A 250 8.97 10.79 -1.77
N TRP A 251 9.48 11.02 -0.59
CA TRP A 251 10.77 11.61 -0.34
C TRP A 251 11.81 10.53 -0.06
N VAL A 252 12.90 10.56 -0.81
CA VAL A 252 14.06 9.69 -0.63
C VAL A 252 15.34 10.51 -0.62
N THR A 253 16.46 9.94 -0.18
CA THR A 253 17.76 10.60 -0.25
C THR A 253 18.08 11.01 -1.68
N GLN A 254 18.91 12.06 -1.84
CA GLN A 254 19.33 12.52 -3.18
C GLN A 254 19.99 11.40 -4.00
N GLU A 255 20.79 10.54 -3.35
CA GLU A 255 21.41 9.38 -4.02
C GLU A 255 20.37 8.37 -4.52
N ALA A 256 19.38 8.02 -3.69
CA ALA A 256 18.28 7.15 -4.08
C ALA A 256 17.45 7.74 -5.23
N PHE A 257 17.20 9.05 -5.20
CA PHE A 257 16.52 9.77 -6.26
C PHE A 257 17.28 9.68 -7.60
N GLU A 258 18.57 9.93 -7.60
CA GLU A 258 19.43 9.87 -8.81
C GLU A 258 19.47 8.44 -9.38
N ASN A 259 19.55 7.43 -8.53
CA ASN A 259 19.51 6.04 -8.95
C ASN A 259 18.18 5.66 -9.63
N LEU A 260 17.04 6.16 -9.13
CA LEU A 260 15.73 5.85 -9.70
C LEU A 260 15.51 6.47 -11.08
N ILE A 261 16.07 7.64 -11.36
CA ILE A 261 15.96 8.30 -12.68
C ILE A 261 16.68 7.49 -13.78
N VAL A 262 17.71 6.72 -13.43
CA VAL A 262 18.45 5.90 -14.41
C VAL A 262 17.61 4.73 -14.93
N TYR A 263 16.53 4.35 -14.24
CA TYR A 263 15.65 3.24 -14.63
C TYR A 263 14.40 3.70 -15.42
N GLU A 264 14.21 4.99 -15.64
CA GLU A 264 13.18 5.55 -16.54
C GLU A 264 13.68 5.56 -18.00
#